data_bf4ce59160148b27ebf958904ee1373e
#
_entry.id   bf4ce59160148b27ebf958904ee1373e
#
_cell.length_a   1.000
_cell.length_b   1.000
_cell.length_c   1.000
_cell.angle_alpha   90.00
_cell.angle_beta   90.00
_cell.angle_gamma   90.00
#
_symmetry.space_group_name_H-M   'P 1'
#
loop_
_entity.id
_entity.type
_entity.pdbx_description
1 polymer ?
#
loop_
_entity_poly.entity_id
_entity_poly.type
_entity_poly.pdbx_seq_one_letter_code
_entity_poly.pdbx_strand_id
1 'polypeptide(L)'
;IIALDAKIFSDIVRKLPDNDVVIETDDSFKTTITCEKAKFNIVGKSGEDFSYIPYIERKEPITMSQFTLKEVIRQTIFSISDNDNNKLMTGELFEINENQLKVVSLDGHRVSIRNIQLNSSYDYKKVVVPGKTLQEISKIIPGTTDENVDIFLTGNHIVFEFNRTTVVSRLIEGEYLRIEQMLSSDYETKIKINKRELLSC
;
A
#
# COMPACT_ATOMS: atom_id res chain seq x y z
N ILE A 1 -2.54 17.84 23.38
CA ILE A 1 -2.44 16.72 22.42
C ILE A 1 -1.67 15.59 23.11
N ILE A 2 -2.13 14.35 22.95
CA ILE A 2 -1.54 13.15 23.57
C ILE A 2 -1.37 12.06 22.51
N ALA A 3 -0.30 11.28 22.61
CA ALA A 3 -0.05 10.06 21.85
C ALA A 3 -0.27 8.84 22.76
N LEU A 4 -1.10 7.91 22.33
CA LEU A 4 -1.41 6.65 23.02
C LEU A 4 -0.90 5.46 22.24
N ASP A 5 -0.60 4.35 22.93
CA ASP A 5 -0.32 3.07 22.27
C ASP A 5 -1.56 2.59 21.52
N ALA A 6 -1.44 2.49 20.18
CA ALA A 6 -2.55 2.18 19.31
C ALA A 6 -3.15 0.78 19.55
N LYS A 7 -2.31 -0.21 19.91
CA LYS A 7 -2.77 -1.57 20.17
C LYS A 7 -3.58 -1.64 21.45
N ILE A 8 -3.04 -1.08 22.54
CA ILE A 8 -3.72 -1.06 23.84
C ILE A 8 -5.03 -0.29 23.73
N PHE A 9 -5.00 0.89 23.10
CA PHE A 9 -6.20 1.70 22.90
C PHE A 9 -7.26 0.98 22.06
N SER A 10 -6.87 0.35 20.95
CA SER A 10 -7.77 -0.44 20.10
C SER A 10 -8.38 -1.63 20.84
N ASP A 11 -7.59 -2.34 21.65
CA ASP A 11 -8.05 -3.49 22.42
C ASP A 11 -9.06 -3.07 23.52
N ILE A 12 -8.88 -1.89 24.12
CA ILE A 12 -9.85 -1.32 25.05
C ILE A 12 -11.14 -0.97 24.32
N VAL A 13 -11.05 -0.18 23.24
CA VAL A 13 -12.23 0.31 22.51
C VAL A 13 -13.10 -0.85 21.99
N ARG A 14 -12.47 -1.93 21.50
CA ARG A 14 -13.21 -3.12 21.03
C ARG A 14 -14.00 -3.86 22.12
N LYS A 15 -13.65 -3.65 23.38
CA LYS A 15 -14.29 -4.31 24.52
C LYS A 15 -15.28 -3.41 25.27
N LEU A 16 -15.38 -2.13 24.87
CA LEU A 16 -16.36 -1.22 25.48
C LEU A 16 -17.78 -1.57 25.01
N PRO A 17 -18.78 -1.33 25.86
CA PRO A 17 -20.20 -1.36 25.47
C PRO A 17 -20.48 -0.34 24.36
N ASP A 18 -21.55 -0.57 23.60
CA ASP A 18 -22.03 0.37 22.59
C ASP A 18 -22.77 1.55 23.24
N ASN A 19 -22.01 2.44 23.82
CA ASN A 19 -22.51 3.65 24.53
C ASN A 19 -21.44 4.75 24.44
N ASP A 20 -21.77 5.93 24.97
CA ASP A 20 -20.87 7.09 25.01
C ASP A 20 -19.58 6.76 25.78
N VAL A 21 -18.44 7.14 25.19
CA VAL A 21 -17.11 6.97 25.77
C VAL A 21 -16.53 8.31 26.15
N VAL A 22 -16.15 8.45 27.42
CA VAL A 22 -15.48 9.62 27.95
C VAL A 22 -13.97 9.33 28.04
N ILE A 23 -13.14 10.17 27.42
CA ILE A 23 -11.69 10.07 27.46
C ILE A 23 -11.13 11.36 28.09
N GLU A 24 -10.49 11.22 29.22
CA GLU A 24 -9.89 12.33 29.97
C GLU A 24 -8.39 12.07 30.15
N THR A 25 -7.59 13.12 29.97
CA THR A 25 -6.15 13.06 30.16
C THR A 25 -5.69 14.15 31.12
N ASP A 26 -4.85 13.79 32.08
CA ASP A 26 -4.22 14.73 33.02
C ASP A 26 -2.86 15.25 32.49
N ASP A 27 -2.27 16.19 33.21
CA ASP A 27 -0.99 16.81 32.86
C ASP A 27 0.20 15.84 32.89
N SER A 28 0.04 14.68 33.52
CA SER A 28 1.04 13.58 33.55
C SER A 28 0.84 12.58 32.41
N PHE A 29 0.00 12.90 31.41
CA PHE A 29 -0.36 12.05 30.29
C PHE A 29 -1.07 10.74 30.68
N LYS A 30 -1.58 10.66 31.90
CA LYS A 30 -2.43 9.54 32.31
C LYS A 30 -3.82 9.74 31.73
N THR A 31 -4.23 8.82 30.90
CA THR A 31 -5.51 8.85 30.21
C THR A 31 -6.49 7.87 30.82
N THR A 32 -7.64 8.35 31.22
CA THR A 32 -8.77 7.56 31.76
C THR A 32 -9.81 7.44 30.65
N ILE A 33 -10.20 6.21 30.33
CA ILE A 33 -11.27 5.90 29.37
C ILE A 33 -12.42 5.29 30.17
N THR A 34 -13.58 5.92 30.12
CA THR A 34 -14.77 5.49 30.87
C THR A 34 -15.93 5.27 29.92
N CYS A 35 -16.60 4.15 30.05
CA CYS A 35 -17.87 3.85 29.40
C CYS A 35 -18.75 3.07 30.36
N GLU A 36 -19.88 3.60 30.74
CA GLU A 36 -20.79 3.07 31.79
C GLU A 36 -20.02 2.74 33.10
N LYS A 37 -19.94 1.45 33.44
CA LYS A 37 -19.22 0.95 34.64
C LYS A 37 -17.76 0.57 34.33
N ALA A 38 -17.39 0.53 33.06
CA ALA A 38 -16.03 0.19 32.66
C ALA A 38 -15.12 1.40 32.75
N LYS A 39 -13.95 1.24 33.38
CA LYS A 39 -12.94 2.29 33.52
C LYS A 39 -11.56 1.71 33.29
N PHE A 40 -10.83 2.30 32.34
CA PHE A 40 -9.47 1.92 32.02
C PHE A 40 -8.53 3.11 32.19
N ASN A 41 -7.29 2.83 32.61
CA ASN A 41 -6.25 3.84 32.73
C ASN A 41 -5.06 3.39 31.88
N ILE A 42 -4.60 4.26 31.01
CA ILE A 42 -3.41 4.07 30.18
C ILE A 42 -2.50 5.30 30.30
N VAL A 43 -1.20 5.10 30.15
CA VAL A 43 -0.25 6.21 30.18
C VAL A 43 0.14 6.51 28.72
N GLY A 44 -0.03 7.76 28.34
CA GLY A 44 0.38 8.27 27.03
C GLY A 44 1.72 8.96 27.08
N LYS A 45 2.04 9.65 25.98
CA LYS A 45 3.19 10.53 25.82
C LYS A 45 2.72 11.87 25.28
N SER A 46 3.58 12.89 25.37
CA SER A 46 3.29 14.16 24.70
C SER A 46 3.01 13.94 23.21
N GLY A 47 1.98 14.57 22.69
CA GLY A 47 1.69 14.55 21.25
C GLY A 47 2.74 15.29 20.43
N GLU A 48 3.59 16.10 21.04
CA GLU A 48 4.74 16.75 20.39
C GLU A 48 5.81 15.75 19.98
N ASP A 49 5.89 14.63 20.69
CA ASP A 49 6.81 13.51 20.36
C ASP A 49 6.28 12.64 19.22
N PHE A 50 5.08 12.91 18.70
CA PHE A 50 4.50 12.15 17.60
C PHE A 50 5.21 12.51 16.29
N SER A 51 5.65 11.50 15.56
CA SER A 51 6.33 11.68 14.27
C SER A 51 5.39 12.40 13.28
N TYR A 52 5.80 13.56 12.82
CA TYR A 52 5.08 14.26 11.76
C TYR A 52 5.21 13.51 10.43
N ILE A 53 4.11 13.45 9.69
CA ILE A 53 4.17 13.05 8.29
C ILE A 53 4.97 14.13 7.55
N PRO A 54 6.05 13.77 6.83
CA PRO A 54 6.84 14.77 6.11
C PRO A 54 5.95 15.50 5.10
N TYR A 55 6.16 16.79 4.97
CA TYR A 55 5.52 17.54 3.89
C TYR A 55 6.08 17.02 2.56
N ILE A 56 5.20 16.51 1.72
CA ILE A 56 5.55 15.98 0.40
C ILE A 56 4.85 16.86 -0.63
N GLU A 57 5.64 17.47 -1.50
CA GLU A 57 5.11 18.26 -2.59
C GLU A 57 4.34 17.37 -3.55
N ARG A 58 3.08 17.72 -3.82
CA ARG A 58 2.15 16.95 -4.64
C ARG A 58 2.02 17.62 -6.00
N LYS A 59 2.82 17.16 -6.95
CA LYS A 59 2.77 17.62 -8.35
C LYS A 59 2.31 16.47 -9.24
N GLU A 60 1.47 16.76 -10.21
CA GLU A 60 1.07 15.86 -11.29
C GLU A 60 0.71 14.44 -10.83
N PRO A 61 -0.49 14.24 -10.29
CA PRO A 61 -0.94 12.92 -9.86
C PRO A 61 -1.09 11.96 -11.05
N ILE A 62 -0.70 10.73 -10.86
CA ILE A 62 -1.08 9.63 -11.73
C ILE A 62 -2.44 9.14 -11.25
N THR A 63 -3.47 9.38 -12.03
CA THR A 63 -4.86 9.10 -11.64
C THR A 63 -5.37 7.84 -12.32
N MET A 64 -5.96 6.94 -11.53
CA MET A 64 -6.65 5.74 -12.02
C MET A 64 -7.82 5.37 -11.11
N SER A 65 -8.72 4.48 -11.56
CA SER A 65 -9.80 4.03 -10.70
C SER A 65 -9.26 3.18 -9.53
N GLN A 66 -9.91 3.28 -8.39
CA GLN A 66 -9.57 2.47 -7.20
C GLN A 66 -9.65 0.97 -7.51
N PHE A 67 -10.63 0.56 -8.32
CA PHE A 67 -10.76 -0.81 -8.80
C PHE A 67 -9.52 -1.26 -9.57
N THR A 68 -9.04 -0.44 -10.50
CA THR A 68 -7.85 -0.75 -11.32
C THR A 68 -6.62 -0.95 -10.44
N LEU A 69 -6.34 -0.05 -9.51
CA LEU A 69 -5.21 -0.19 -8.60
C LEU A 69 -5.31 -1.46 -7.76
N LYS A 70 -6.48 -1.72 -7.17
CA LYS A 70 -6.71 -2.93 -6.37
C LYS A 70 -6.51 -4.22 -7.16
N GLU A 71 -6.99 -4.28 -8.40
CA GLU A 71 -6.81 -5.44 -9.28
C GLU A 71 -5.35 -5.62 -9.71
N VAL A 72 -4.64 -4.53 -10.00
CA VAL A 72 -3.20 -4.59 -10.31
C VAL A 72 -2.45 -5.20 -9.14
N ILE A 73 -2.61 -4.65 -7.93
CA ILE A 73 -1.96 -5.17 -6.73
C ILE A 73 -2.31 -6.65 -6.52
N ARG A 74 -3.60 -7.02 -6.59
CA ARG A 74 -4.05 -8.41 -6.41
C ARG A 74 -3.39 -9.39 -7.39
N GLN A 75 -3.13 -8.93 -8.61
CA GLN A 75 -2.59 -9.76 -9.69
C GLN A 75 -1.06 -9.82 -9.71
N THR A 76 -0.37 -9.02 -8.90
CA THR A 76 1.09 -8.95 -8.90
C THR A 76 1.70 -9.25 -7.54
N ILE A 77 1.10 -8.80 -6.44
CA ILE A 77 1.69 -8.81 -5.10
C ILE A 77 2.14 -10.19 -4.59
N PHE A 78 1.51 -11.27 -5.05
CA PHE A 78 1.85 -12.63 -4.62
C PHE A 78 3.21 -13.13 -5.11
N SER A 79 3.84 -12.42 -6.05
CA SER A 79 5.15 -12.77 -6.60
C SER A 79 6.32 -11.99 -6.00
N ILE A 80 6.08 -11.13 -5.01
CA ILE A 80 7.20 -10.49 -4.27
C ILE A 80 7.91 -11.51 -3.39
N SER A 81 9.15 -11.21 -3.02
CA SER A 81 9.92 -12.02 -2.09
C SER A 81 9.54 -11.71 -0.64
N ASP A 82 9.38 -12.75 0.16
CA ASP A 82 9.25 -12.63 1.62
C ASP A 82 10.62 -12.50 2.32
N ASN A 83 11.72 -12.64 1.57
CA ASN A 83 13.07 -12.62 2.09
C ASN A 83 13.74 -11.27 1.90
N ASP A 84 14.20 -10.66 2.98
CA ASP A 84 14.85 -9.34 3.01
C ASP A 84 16.28 -9.33 2.45
N ASN A 85 16.85 -10.47 2.03
CA ASN A 85 18.20 -10.54 1.46
C ASN A 85 18.36 -9.65 0.23
N ASN A 86 17.31 -9.49 -0.54
CA ASN A 86 17.25 -8.52 -1.63
C ASN A 86 15.99 -7.64 -1.46
N LYS A 87 16.18 -6.47 -0.86
CA LYS A 87 15.09 -5.53 -0.56
C LYS A 87 14.28 -5.12 -1.80
N LEU A 88 14.90 -5.07 -2.97
CA LEU A 88 14.18 -4.71 -4.21
C LEU A 88 13.09 -5.74 -4.56
N MET A 89 13.35 -7.01 -4.28
CA MET A 89 12.37 -8.08 -4.54
C MET A 89 11.21 -8.11 -3.53
N THR A 90 11.32 -7.40 -2.38
CA THR A 90 10.21 -7.24 -1.43
C THR A 90 9.21 -6.17 -1.83
N GLY A 91 9.46 -5.50 -2.94
CA GLY A 91 8.60 -4.49 -3.53
C GLY A 91 8.19 -4.81 -4.96
N GLU A 92 7.29 -3.99 -5.47
CA GLU A 92 6.86 -4.03 -6.87
C GLU A 92 7.45 -2.86 -7.64
N LEU A 93 7.95 -3.14 -8.83
CA LEU A 93 8.33 -2.11 -9.79
C LEU A 93 7.09 -1.47 -10.39
N PHE A 94 7.01 -0.14 -10.31
CA PHE A 94 6.07 0.69 -11.07
C PHE A 94 6.88 1.43 -12.13
N GLU A 95 6.64 1.12 -13.38
CA GLU A 95 7.28 1.77 -14.53
C GLU A 95 6.21 2.47 -15.36
N ILE A 96 6.29 3.80 -15.38
CA ILE A 96 5.38 4.67 -16.12
C ILE A 96 6.11 5.16 -17.36
N ASN A 97 5.49 4.99 -18.50
CA ASN A 97 5.99 5.50 -19.77
C ASN A 97 4.81 6.00 -20.60
N GLU A 98 4.74 7.30 -20.79
CA GLU A 98 3.61 7.95 -21.45
C GLU A 98 2.29 7.56 -20.76
N ASN A 99 1.36 6.93 -21.47
CA ASN A 99 0.06 6.51 -20.98
C ASN A 99 0.01 5.03 -20.54
N GLN A 100 1.17 4.43 -20.26
CA GLN A 100 1.25 3.05 -19.79
C GLN A 100 1.87 2.98 -18.39
N LEU A 101 1.25 2.21 -17.53
CA LEU A 101 1.84 1.76 -16.28
C LEU A 101 2.08 0.26 -16.35
N LYS A 102 3.34 -0.14 -16.22
CA LYS A 102 3.75 -1.54 -16.07
C LYS A 102 4.09 -1.78 -14.60
N VAL A 103 3.44 -2.75 -14.01
CA VAL A 103 3.71 -3.19 -12.63
C VAL A 103 4.30 -4.59 -12.66
N VAL A 104 5.39 -4.78 -11.93
CA VAL A 104 6.12 -6.02 -11.92
C VAL A 104 6.53 -6.40 -10.51
N SER A 105 6.38 -7.67 -10.20
CA SER A 105 6.92 -8.32 -9.00
C SER A 105 7.64 -9.61 -9.35
N LEU A 106 8.66 -9.96 -8.60
CA LEU A 106 9.42 -11.19 -8.78
C LEU A 106 10.13 -11.62 -7.47
N ASP A 107 10.40 -12.91 -7.34
CA ASP A 107 11.16 -13.50 -6.22
C ASP A 107 12.30 -14.45 -6.65
N GLY A 108 12.64 -14.47 -7.93
CA GLY A 108 13.65 -15.37 -8.52
C GLY A 108 13.10 -16.69 -9.05
N HIS A 109 11.88 -17.08 -8.69
CA HIS A 109 11.22 -18.30 -9.17
C HIS A 109 9.98 -18.00 -10.02
N ARG A 110 9.34 -16.88 -9.79
CA ARG A 110 8.14 -16.43 -10.48
C ARG A 110 8.20 -14.94 -10.75
N VAL A 111 7.53 -14.54 -11.79
CA VAL A 111 7.40 -13.13 -12.20
C VAL A 111 5.94 -12.86 -12.51
N SER A 112 5.38 -11.80 -11.97
CA SER A 112 4.07 -11.28 -12.36
C SER A 112 4.21 -9.92 -13.00
N ILE A 113 3.58 -9.75 -14.15
CA ILE A 113 3.61 -8.51 -14.93
C ILE A 113 2.16 -8.09 -15.22
N ARG A 114 1.85 -6.85 -14.94
CA ARG A 114 0.58 -6.24 -15.31
C ARG A 114 0.81 -4.92 -16.02
N ASN A 115 0.28 -4.81 -17.24
CA ASN A 115 0.26 -3.56 -17.99
C ASN A 115 -1.15 -2.99 -17.96
N ILE A 116 -1.27 -1.71 -17.70
CA ILE A 116 -2.52 -0.97 -17.75
C ILE A 116 -2.35 0.30 -18.56
N GLN A 117 -3.43 0.71 -19.23
CA GLN A 117 -3.53 1.96 -19.96
C GLN A 117 -4.01 3.05 -19.00
N LEU A 118 -3.26 4.13 -18.90
CA LEU A 118 -3.64 5.33 -18.16
C LEU A 118 -4.44 6.27 -19.06
N ASN A 119 -5.28 7.10 -18.47
CA ASN A 119 -6.10 8.07 -19.21
C ASN A 119 -5.32 9.29 -19.68
N SER A 120 -4.15 9.55 -19.09
CA SER A 120 -3.27 10.68 -19.39
C SER A 120 -1.86 10.21 -19.67
N SER A 121 -1.07 11.05 -20.33
CA SER A 121 0.35 10.81 -20.58
C SER A 121 1.17 11.46 -19.46
N TYR A 122 2.22 10.76 -19.02
CA TYR A 122 3.11 11.17 -17.94
C TYR A 122 4.57 11.02 -18.37
N ASP A 123 5.45 11.79 -17.73
CA ASP A 123 6.88 11.62 -17.90
C ASP A 123 7.33 10.22 -17.45
N TYR A 124 8.42 9.72 -18.06
CA TYR A 124 8.99 8.44 -17.67
C TYR A 124 9.40 8.44 -16.21
N LYS A 125 8.85 7.49 -15.44
CA LYS A 125 9.18 7.27 -14.03
C LYS A 125 9.32 5.78 -13.77
N LYS A 126 10.31 5.44 -12.97
CA LYS A 126 10.58 4.05 -12.58
C LYS A 126 10.89 4.01 -11.09
N VAL A 127 10.04 3.38 -10.31
CA VAL A 127 10.15 3.34 -8.85
C VAL A 127 9.81 1.95 -8.31
N VAL A 128 10.36 1.62 -7.14
CA VAL A 128 10.03 0.37 -6.44
C VAL A 128 9.23 0.69 -5.20
N VAL A 129 7.98 0.22 -5.19
CA VAL A 129 7.04 0.44 -4.11
C VAL A 129 7.08 -0.74 -3.15
N PRO A 130 7.23 -0.52 -1.83
CA PRO A 130 7.26 -1.62 -0.87
C PRO A 130 5.99 -2.47 -0.94
N GLY A 131 6.14 -3.79 -1.05
CA GLY A 131 5.01 -4.71 -1.11
C GLY A 131 4.09 -4.63 0.11
N LYS A 132 4.66 -4.43 1.30
CA LYS A 132 3.87 -4.22 2.52
C LYS A 132 2.93 -3.02 2.40
N THR A 133 3.39 -1.91 1.82
CA THR A 133 2.53 -0.74 1.58
C THR A 133 1.38 -1.07 0.65
N LEU A 134 1.66 -1.77 -0.46
CA LEU A 134 0.63 -2.16 -1.43
C LEU A 134 -0.37 -3.15 -0.83
N GLN A 135 0.08 -4.09 -0.01
CA GLN A 135 -0.79 -5.02 0.72
C GLN A 135 -1.75 -4.27 1.66
N GLU A 136 -1.27 -3.28 2.40
CA GLU A 136 -2.13 -2.48 3.28
C GLU A 136 -3.11 -1.60 2.47
N ILE A 137 -2.64 -0.96 1.40
CA ILE A 137 -3.52 -0.19 0.50
C ILE A 137 -4.64 -1.08 -0.05
N SER A 138 -4.33 -2.29 -0.51
CA SER A 138 -5.33 -3.21 -1.08
C SER A 138 -6.43 -3.60 -0.10
N LYS A 139 -6.16 -3.53 1.23
CA LYS A 139 -7.15 -3.82 2.29
C LYS A 139 -8.07 -2.62 2.57
N ILE A 140 -7.51 -1.40 2.52
CA ILE A 140 -8.24 -0.18 2.91
C ILE A 140 -8.91 0.54 1.75
N ILE A 141 -8.45 0.32 0.51
CA ILE A 141 -9.08 0.91 -0.68
C ILE A 141 -10.41 0.22 -0.96
N PRO A 142 -11.53 0.95 -1.08
CA PRO A 142 -12.85 0.34 -1.34
C PRO A 142 -12.88 -0.45 -2.64
N GLY A 143 -12.22 0.04 -3.68
CA GLY A 143 -12.12 -0.64 -4.98
C GLY A 143 -13.36 -0.43 -5.83
N THR A 144 -13.98 0.71 -5.76
CA THR A 144 -15.06 1.14 -6.63
C THR A 144 -14.53 1.52 -8.01
N THR A 145 -15.33 1.36 -9.05
CA THR A 145 -14.97 1.74 -10.42
C THR A 145 -15.10 3.23 -10.66
N ASP A 146 -16.00 3.89 -9.93
CA ASP A 146 -16.40 5.28 -10.15
C ASP A 146 -15.55 6.29 -9.37
N GLU A 147 -14.77 5.82 -8.42
CA GLU A 147 -13.87 6.65 -7.62
C GLU A 147 -12.41 6.44 -8.03
N ASN A 148 -11.66 7.52 -8.02
CA ASN A 148 -10.25 7.52 -8.38
C ASN A 148 -9.34 7.45 -7.15
N VAL A 149 -8.11 7.02 -7.41
CA VAL A 149 -6.96 7.20 -6.55
C VAL A 149 -5.95 8.06 -7.29
N ASP A 150 -5.40 9.03 -6.59
CA ASP A 150 -4.31 9.88 -7.06
C ASP A 150 -3.00 9.41 -6.45
N ILE A 151 -2.02 9.14 -7.30
CA ILE A 151 -0.70 8.64 -6.92
C ILE A 151 0.33 9.72 -7.24
N PHE A 152 1.04 10.19 -6.21
CA PHE A 152 2.12 11.16 -6.37
C PHE A 152 3.46 10.47 -6.14
N LEU A 153 4.39 10.68 -7.06
CA LEU A 153 5.75 10.20 -6.98
C LEU A 153 6.70 11.37 -6.75
N THR A 154 7.50 11.26 -5.71
CA THR A 154 8.59 12.19 -5.41
C THR A 154 9.92 11.44 -5.45
N GLY A 155 11.05 12.11 -5.21
CA GLY A 155 12.37 11.48 -5.28
C GLY A 155 12.50 10.18 -4.47
N ASN A 156 11.90 10.12 -3.27
CA ASN A 156 12.04 8.96 -2.38
C ASN A 156 10.74 8.53 -1.69
N HIS A 157 9.60 9.12 -2.06
CA HIS A 157 8.28 8.75 -1.52
C HIS A 157 7.24 8.53 -2.61
N ILE A 158 6.27 7.71 -2.29
CA ILE A 158 5.01 7.56 -3.01
C ILE A 158 3.87 7.94 -2.06
N VAL A 159 2.91 8.68 -2.58
CA VAL A 159 1.70 9.07 -1.85
C VAL A 159 0.49 8.59 -2.62
N PHE A 160 -0.42 7.94 -1.93
CA PHE A 160 -1.72 7.55 -2.46
C PHE A 160 -2.79 8.36 -1.76
N GLU A 161 -3.65 9.02 -2.55
CA GLU A 161 -4.80 9.76 -2.04
C GLU A 161 -6.09 9.22 -2.64
N PHE A 162 -7.00 8.84 -1.79
CA PHE A 162 -8.33 8.38 -2.16
C PHE A 162 -9.32 8.68 -1.05
N ASN A 163 -10.50 9.17 -1.43
CA ASN A 163 -11.52 9.63 -0.51
C ASN A 163 -10.93 10.67 0.48
N ARG A 164 -10.91 10.38 1.76
CA ARG A 164 -10.30 11.22 2.81
C ARG A 164 -9.03 10.58 3.40
N THR A 165 -8.44 9.64 2.68
CA THR A 165 -7.29 8.87 3.14
C THR A 165 -6.06 9.27 2.36
N THR A 166 -4.98 9.55 3.06
CA THR A 166 -3.64 9.75 2.50
C THR A 166 -2.71 8.69 3.05
N VAL A 167 -2.06 7.93 2.17
CA VAL A 167 -1.04 6.95 2.53
C VAL A 167 0.30 7.41 1.97
N VAL A 168 1.28 7.58 2.83
CA VAL A 168 2.65 7.94 2.47
C VAL A 168 3.56 6.76 2.71
N SER A 169 4.37 6.41 1.73
CA SER A 169 5.38 5.35 1.85
C SER A 169 6.71 5.79 1.27
N ARG A 170 7.78 5.32 1.89
CA ARG A 170 9.11 5.47 1.34
C ARG A 170 9.32 4.46 0.23
N LEU A 171 9.92 4.88 -0.88
CA LEU A 171 10.30 4.00 -1.98
C LEU A 171 11.53 3.16 -1.59
N ILE A 172 11.68 2.00 -2.22
CA ILE A 172 12.88 1.19 -2.10
C ILE A 172 13.89 1.70 -3.13
N GLU A 173 15.05 2.13 -2.66
CA GLU A 173 16.12 2.63 -3.50
C GLU A 173 16.89 1.48 -4.15
N GLY A 174 17.24 1.64 -5.43
CA GLY A 174 18.05 0.69 -6.18
C GLY A 174 17.52 0.45 -7.59
N GLU A 175 18.31 -0.25 -8.40
CA GLU A 175 17.94 -0.63 -9.76
C GLU A 175 17.24 -2.00 -9.76
N TYR A 176 15.97 -2.03 -10.15
CA TYR A 176 15.22 -3.28 -10.28
C TYR A 176 15.74 -4.14 -11.41
N LEU A 177 15.65 -5.46 -11.27
CA LEU A 177 16.16 -6.40 -12.26
C LEU A 177 15.52 -6.19 -13.64
N ARG A 178 16.32 -6.36 -14.68
CA ARG A 178 15.86 -6.29 -16.07
C ARG A 178 15.13 -7.58 -16.44
N ILE A 179 13.83 -7.54 -16.40
CA ILE A 179 12.96 -8.71 -16.57
C ILE A 179 13.01 -9.23 -17.99
N GLU A 180 13.21 -8.36 -18.98
CA GLU A 180 13.30 -8.73 -20.38
C GLU A 180 14.43 -9.76 -20.64
N GLN A 181 15.49 -9.73 -19.83
CA GLN A 181 16.60 -10.69 -19.92
C GLN A 181 16.28 -12.04 -19.25
N MET A 182 15.26 -12.07 -18.37
CA MET A 182 14.85 -13.28 -17.65
C MET A 182 13.73 -14.04 -18.36
N LEU A 183 12.96 -13.36 -19.21
CA LEU A 183 11.88 -13.95 -19.98
C LEU A 183 12.45 -14.48 -21.29
N SER A 184 12.67 -15.79 -21.36
CA SER A 184 13.01 -16.44 -22.63
C SER A 184 11.80 -16.40 -23.57
N SER A 185 12.04 -15.98 -24.81
CA SER A 185 11.07 -16.14 -25.91
C SER A 185 11.27 -17.46 -26.67
N ASP A 186 12.31 -18.21 -26.30
CA ASP A 186 12.66 -19.48 -26.93
C ASP A 186 11.93 -20.63 -26.25
N TYR A 187 10.78 -20.99 -26.78
CA TYR A 187 9.97 -22.13 -26.33
C TYR A 187 9.72 -23.11 -27.49
N GLU A 188 9.97 -24.37 -27.26
CA GLU A 188 9.71 -25.44 -28.25
C GLU A 188 8.21 -25.70 -28.44
N THR A 189 7.43 -25.51 -27.38
CA THR A 189 5.99 -25.82 -27.38
C THR A 189 5.17 -24.67 -26.80
N LYS A 190 4.12 -24.26 -27.51
CA LYS A 190 3.11 -23.30 -27.07
C LYS A 190 1.74 -23.95 -27.09
N ILE A 191 1.08 -23.97 -25.92
CA ILE A 191 -0.28 -24.47 -25.79
C ILE A 191 -1.27 -23.34 -25.50
N LYS A 192 -2.49 -23.48 -26.00
CA LYS A 192 -3.62 -22.62 -25.67
C LYS A 192 -4.68 -23.48 -24.99
N ILE A 193 -5.01 -23.13 -23.74
CA ILE A 193 -5.95 -23.91 -22.94
C ILE A 193 -7.04 -23.00 -22.39
N ASN A 194 -8.24 -23.55 -22.18
CA ASN A 194 -9.33 -22.84 -21.52
C ASN A 194 -9.02 -22.70 -20.02
N LYS A 195 -9.09 -21.44 -19.50
CA LYS A 195 -8.80 -21.16 -18.10
C LYS A 195 -9.69 -21.96 -17.12
N ARG A 196 -11.00 -22.11 -17.42
CA ARG A 196 -11.93 -22.81 -16.52
C ARG A 196 -11.63 -24.30 -16.47
N GLU A 197 -11.30 -24.91 -17.61
CA GLU A 197 -10.90 -26.31 -17.68
C GLU A 197 -9.62 -26.56 -16.90
N LEU A 198 -8.61 -25.71 -17.08
CA LEU A 198 -7.36 -25.81 -16.32
C LEU A 198 -7.56 -25.68 -14.80
N LEU A 199 -8.51 -24.83 -14.37
CA LEU A 199 -8.81 -24.64 -12.93
C LEU A 199 -9.65 -25.78 -12.34
N SER A 200 -10.33 -26.57 -13.17
CA SER A 200 -11.16 -27.69 -12.73
C SER A 200 -10.41 -29.02 -12.64
N CYS A 201 -9.18 -29.10 -13.11
CA CYS A 201 -8.28 -30.24 -12.98
C CYS A 201 -7.52 -30.19 -11.65
#